data_bee7fdf2a132103dd4126197e1589c77
#
_entry.id   bee7fdf2a132103dd4126197e1589c77
#
_cell.length_a   1.000
_cell.length_b   1.000
_cell.length_c   1.000
_cell.angle_alpha   90.00
_cell.angle_beta   90.00
_cell.angle_gamma   90.00
#
_symmetry.space_group_name_H-M   'P 1'
#
loop_
_entity.id
_entity.type
_entity.pdbx_description
1 polymer ?
#
loop_
_entity_poly.entity_id
_entity_poly.type
_entity_poly.pdbx_seq_one_letter_code
_entity_poly.pdbx_strand_id
1 'polypeptide(L)'
;MTSTRERQRAAARARLEKEMAERAAKARKRRQTTAIVSAAAALVLVVAGTVWLAVSLGGDDDDKSDTAAPAAGAAECVYNAVPTEQRPPQIKDVGSPSNQQSAKGVQTMTIDTNLGPITAKVDRSLVPCTAGSFTHLAEKNFFDNTKCHRLVTEGIKVLQCGDPSATGNGWRPTDGQGGPSYRLPEENLPTDKRPPYPEGVIAMANSGQPGSTGSQFFIVYGDSPLDPAYTVLGTITGGLDLVKDVAKAGDDGAFAQQAGGGHPKKEVIIKDLTMSNPQG
;
A
#
# COMPACT_ATOMS: atom_id res chain seq x y z
N MET A 1 0.17 -11.04 57.60
CA MET A 1 1.40 -11.03 56.71
C MET A 1 0.94 -11.29 55.28
N THR A 2 0.88 -10.27 54.46
CA THR A 2 0.54 -10.42 53.03
C THR A 2 1.62 -11.21 52.32
N SER A 3 1.24 -12.25 51.57
CA SER A 3 2.19 -13.16 50.94
C SER A 3 3.02 -12.41 49.86
N THR A 4 4.24 -12.82 49.66
CA THR A 4 5.17 -12.25 48.63
C THR A 4 4.49 -12.22 47.25
N ARG A 5 3.62 -13.18 46.94
CA ARG A 5 2.83 -13.25 45.71
C ARG A 5 1.80 -12.13 45.58
N GLU A 6 1.16 -11.70 46.70
CA GLU A 6 0.20 -10.58 46.66
C GLU A 6 0.90 -9.25 46.41
N ARG A 7 2.09 -9.03 47.00
CA ARG A 7 2.92 -7.84 46.73
C ARG A 7 3.38 -7.78 45.29
N GLN A 8 3.77 -8.92 44.72
CA GLN A 8 4.16 -8.98 43.29
C GLN A 8 2.98 -8.69 42.36
N ARG A 9 1.79 -9.23 42.64
CA ARG A 9 0.58 -8.95 41.87
C ARG A 9 0.15 -7.48 41.96
N ALA A 10 0.24 -6.88 43.13
CA ALA A 10 -0.07 -5.47 43.35
C ALA A 10 0.93 -4.56 42.57
N ALA A 11 2.22 -4.88 42.62
CA ALA A 11 3.25 -4.14 41.86
C ALA A 11 3.06 -4.28 40.35
N ALA A 12 2.68 -5.45 39.82
CA ALA A 12 2.40 -5.67 38.40
C ALA A 12 1.15 -4.89 37.96
N ARG A 13 0.09 -4.85 38.74
CA ARG A 13 -1.11 -4.04 38.46
C ARG A 13 -0.79 -2.54 38.41
N ALA A 14 -0.04 -2.04 39.38
CA ALA A 14 0.35 -0.63 39.42
C ALA A 14 1.21 -0.22 38.24
N ARG A 15 2.10 -1.10 37.74
CA ARG A 15 2.87 -0.86 36.49
C ARG A 15 1.96 -0.78 35.27
N LEU A 16 1.02 -1.72 35.13
CA LEU A 16 0.08 -1.74 34.01
C LEU A 16 -0.82 -0.50 34.00
N GLU A 17 -1.35 -0.10 35.15
CA GLU A 17 -2.17 1.12 35.29
C GLU A 17 -1.37 2.37 34.88
N LYS A 18 -0.10 2.47 35.30
CA LYS A 18 0.78 3.58 34.91
C LYS A 18 1.03 3.61 33.40
N GLU A 19 1.32 2.47 32.78
CA GLU A 19 1.51 2.40 31.33
C GLU A 19 0.23 2.76 30.55
N MET A 20 -0.92 2.32 31.01
CA MET A 20 -2.21 2.67 30.41
C MET A 20 -2.49 4.18 30.55
N ALA A 21 -2.21 4.77 31.70
CA ALA A 21 -2.36 6.21 31.92
C ALA A 21 -1.42 7.03 31.02
N GLU A 22 -0.17 6.61 30.85
CA GLU A 22 0.81 7.25 29.95
C GLU A 22 0.37 7.16 28.48
N ARG A 23 -0.14 6.01 28.04
CA ARG A 23 -0.70 5.84 26.69
C ARG A 23 -1.91 6.72 26.45
N ALA A 24 -2.82 6.80 27.42
CA ALA A 24 -4.00 7.67 27.36
C ALA A 24 -3.61 9.17 27.32
N ALA A 25 -2.60 9.58 28.10
CA ALA A 25 -2.10 10.96 28.08
C ALA A 25 -1.44 11.32 26.73
N LYS A 26 -0.67 10.40 26.13
CA LYS A 26 -0.10 10.57 24.78
C LYS A 26 -1.18 10.67 23.72
N ALA A 27 -2.23 9.85 23.79
CA ALA A 27 -3.36 9.90 22.87
C ALA A 27 -4.15 11.23 22.99
N ARG A 28 -4.36 11.74 24.21
CA ARG A 28 -4.98 13.06 24.42
C ARG A 28 -4.14 14.20 23.85
N LYS A 29 -2.83 14.20 24.06
CA LYS A 29 -1.92 15.20 23.46
C LYS A 29 -1.97 15.16 21.94
N ARG A 30 -1.94 13.99 21.32
CA ARG A 30 -2.08 13.85 19.84
C ARG A 30 -3.40 14.44 19.33
N ARG A 31 -4.53 14.16 20.00
CA ARG A 31 -5.84 14.74 19.63
C ARG A 31 -5.86 16.28 19.79
N GLN A 32 -5.24 16.82 20.82
CA GLN A 32 -5.15 18.27 21.01
C GLN A 32 -4.27 18.94 19.96
N THR A 33 -3.10 18.36 19.60
CA THR A 33 -2.26 18.90 18.53
C THR A 33 -2.95 18.83 17.17
N THR A 34 -3.67 17.74 16.87
CA THR A 34 -4.45 17.62 15.62
C THR A 34 -5.57 18.68 15.57
N ALA A 35 -6.27 18.93 16.69
CA ALA A 35 -7.32 19.96 16.76
C ALA A 35 -6.76 21.38 16.59
N ILE A 36 -5.57 21.66 17.14
CA ILE A 36 -4.91 22.98 16.99
C ILE A 36 -4.45 23.18 15.54
N VAL A 37 -3.88 22.15 14.90
CA VAL A 37 -3.44 22.22 13.50
C VAL A 37 -4.63 22.41 12.56
N SER A 38 -5.76 21.73 12.80
CA SER A 38 -6.97 21.91 11.98
C SER A 38 -7.62 23.30 12.16
N ALA A 39 -7.59 23.89 13.36
CA ALA A 39 -8.08 25.25 13.59
C ALA A 39 -7.20 26.30 12.91
N ALA A 40 -5.87 26.13 12.92
CA ALA A 40 -4.94 27.03 12.23
C ALA A 40 -5.09 26.93 10.70
N ALA A 41 -5.30 25.72 10.14
CA ALA A 41 -5.55 25.54 8.72
C ALA A 41 -6.86 26.20 8.26
N ALA A 42 -7.93 26.13 9.06
CA ALA A 42 -9.20 26.79 8.74
C ALA A 42 -9.06 28.32 8.71
N LEU A 43 -8.25 28.90 9.59
CA LEU A 43 -8.00 30.36 9.63
C LEU A 43 -7.20 30.84 8.40
N VAL A 44 -6.22 30.06 7.96
CA VAL A 44 -5.43 30.35 6.74
C VAL A 44 -6.31 30.29 5.49
N LEU A 45 -7.26 29.34 5.40
CA LEU A 45 -8.18 29.24 4.26
C LEU A 45 -9.15 30.42 4.19
N VAL A 46 -9.62 30.98 5.32
CA VAL A 46 -10.49 32.17 5.34
C VAL A 46 -9.73 33.40 4.87
N VAL A 47 -8.47 33.61 5.30
CA VAL A 47 -7.65 34.75 4.85
C VAL A 47 -7.27 34.60 3.38
N ALA A 48 -6.93 33.41 2.91
CA ALA A 48 -6.64 33.14 1.50
C ALA A 48 -7.88 33.34 0.61
N GLY A 49 -9.07 32.97 1.06
CA GLY A 49 -10.33 33.16 0.34
C GLY A 49 -10.70 34.66 0.17
N THR A 50 -10.48 35.49 1.19
CA THR A 50 -10.76 36.94 1.12
C THR A 50 -9.77 37.70 0.23
N VAL A 51 -8.49 37.31 0.23
CA VAL A 51 -7.47 37.85 -0.68
C VAL A 51 -7.75 37.44 -2.13
N TRP A 52 -8.18 36.21 -2.36
CA TRP A 52 -8.52 35.74 -3.70
C TRP A 52 -9.72 36.47 -4.30
N LEU A 53 -10.76 36.74 -3.48
CA LEU A 53 -11.94 37.50 -3.92
C LEU A 53 -11.61 38.95 -4.22
N ALA A 54 -10.65 39.56 -3.52
CA ALA A 54 -10.21 40.95 -3.76
C ALA A 54 -9.33 41.06 -5.02
N VAL A 55 -8.57 40.05 -5.39
CA VAL A 55 -7.72 40.03 -6.60
C VAL A 55 -8.55 39.70 -7.85
N SER A 56 -9.63 38.91 -7.74
CA SER A 56 -10.49 38.58 -8.88
C SER A 56 -11.43 39.70 -9.35
N LEU A 57 -11.51 40.84 -8.61
CA LEU A 57 -12.32 42.00 -9.00
C LEU A 57 -11.50 43.14 -9.60
N GLY A 58 -10.22 42.98 -9.81
CA GLY A 58 -9.36 44.02 -10.40
C GLY A 58 -8.25 43.45 -11.27
N GLY A 59 -8.47 43.44 -12.56
CA GLY A 59 -7.41 43.27 -13.56
C GLY A 59 -7.70 42.21 -14.61
N ASP A 60 -8.07 42.65 -15.79
CA ASP A 60 -7.93 41.93 -17.04
C ASP A 60 -6.43 41.73 -17.33
N ASP A 61 -5.98 40.47 -17.33
CA ASP A 61 -4.83 40.04 -18.12
C ASP A 61 -5.00 38.55 -18.43
N ASP A 62 -5.15 38.26 -19.73
CA ASP A 62 -5.27 36.96 -20.33
C ASP A 62 -4.00 36.10 -20.09
N ASP A 63 -4.03 35.26 -19.08
CA ASP A 63 -3.13 34.07 -19.05
C ASP A 63 -4.01 32.82 -18.99
N LYS A 64 -4.36 32.31 -20.18
CA LYS A 64 -5.06 31.05 -20.35
C LYS A 64 -4.12 29.92 -19.96
N SER A 65 -4.14 29.55 -18.69
CA SER A 65 -3.74 28.23 -18.29
C SER A 65 -4.78 27.24 -18.83
N ASP A 66 -4.52 26.67 -19.98
CA ASP A 66 -5.30 25.59 -20.59
C ASP A 66 -5.20 24.34 -19.68
N THR A 67 -5.99 24.32 -18.65
CA THR A 67 -6.32 23.07 -17.97
C THR A 67 -7.37 22.38 -18.82
N ALA A 68 -6.93 21.70 -19.86
CA ALA A 68 -7.79 20.87 -20.70
C ALA A 68 -8.52 19.87 -19.78
N ALA A 69 -9.85 19.88 -19.84
CA ALA A 69 -10.65 18.87 -19.17
C ALA A 69 -10.14 17.46 -19.57
N PRO A 70 -10.01 16.51 -18.63
CA PRO A 70 -9.50 15.19 -18.95
C PRO A 70 -10.32 14.57 -20.09
N ALA A 71 -9.63 14.02 -21.08
CA ALA A 71 -10.29 13.35 -22.21
C ALA A 71 -11.25 12.29 -21.69
N ALA A 72 -12.43 12.15 -22.33
CA ALA A 72 -13.45 11.22 -21.89
C ALA A 72 -12.87 9.80 -21.74
N GLY A 73 -12.85 9.28 -20.50
CA GLY A 73 -12.28 7.98 -20.14
C GLY A 73 -10.80 8.01 -19.72
N ALA A 74 -10.25 9.20 -19.44
CA ALA A 74 -8.99 9.36 -18.71
C ALA A 74 -9.27 9.70 -17.23
N ALA A 75 -8.39 9.26 -16.35
CA ALA A 75 -8.33 9.65 -14.96
C ALA A 75 -7.09 10.50 -14.71
N GLU A 76 -7.24 11.56 -13.92
CA GLU A 76 -6.12 12.32 -13.41
C GLU A 76 -5.59 11.68 -12.13
N CYS A 77 -4.33 11.30 -12.15
CA CYS A 77 -3.68 10.55 -11.08
C CYS A 77 -2.64 11.42 -10.36
N VAL A 78 -2.52 11.19 -9.06
CA VAL A 78 -1.51 11.87 -8.24
C VAL A 78 -0.46 10.86 -7.81
N TYR A 79 0.78 11.07 -8.27
CA TYR A 79 1.94 10.29 -7.86
C TYR A 79 2.86 11.19 -7.02
N ASN A 80 2.67 11.14 -5.69
CA ASN A 80 3.39 11.98 -4.73
C ASN A 80 4.86 11.52 -4.65
N ALA A 81 5.79 12.34 -5.13
CA ALA A 81 7.20 12.03 -5.06
C ALA A 81 7.69 11.90 -3.60
N VAL A 82 8.46 10.86 -3.32
CA VAL A 82 9.22 10.77 -2.06
C VAL A 82 10.44 11.69 -2.20
N PRO A 83 10.62 12.70 -1.32
CA PRO A 83 11.77 13.59 -1.38
C PRO A 83 13.09 12.82 -1.32
N THR A 84 14.07 13.22 -2.13
CA THR A 84 15.34 12.47 -2.29
C THR A 84 16.06 12.27 -0.96
N GLU A 85 16.05 13.28 -0.10
CA GLU A 85 16.65 13.27 1.23
C GLU A 85 15.94 12.33 2.23
N GLN A 86 14.71 11.89 1.92
CA GLN A 86 13.91 10.97 2.72
C GLN A 86 13.87 9.56 2.14
N ARG A 87 14.57 9.31 1.02
CA ARG A 87 14.57 8.00 0.36
C ARG A 87 15.55 7.05 1.05
N PRO A 88 15.07 5.98 1.69
CA PRO A 88 15.97 4.92 2.13
C PRO A 88 16.60 4.20 0.93
N PRO A 89 17.74 3.51 1.11
CA PRO A 89 18.45 2.81 0.01
C PRO A 89 17.63 1.76 -0.73
N GLN A 90 16.51 1.30 -0.13
CA GLN A 90 15.60 0.31 -0.69
C GLN A 90 14.64 0.90 -1.75
N ILE A 91 14.58 2.22 -1.89
CA ILE A 91 13.78 2.87 -2.93
C ILE A 91 14.49 2.75 -4.29
N LYS A 92 13.80 2.17 -5.26
CA LYS A 92 14.24 2.09 -6.67
C LYS A 92 13.57 3.21 -7.45
N ASP A 93 14.36 4.19 -7.87
CA ASP A 93 13.86 5.30 -8.67
C ASP A 93 13.87 4.92 -10.16
N VAL A 94 12.71 4.85 -10.76
CA VAL A 94 12.48 4.59 -12.19
C VAL A 94 11.61 5.68 -12.82
N GLY A 95 11.52 6.84 -12.17
CA GLY A 95 10.60 7.91 -12.52
C GLY A 95 9.16 7.60 -12.10
N SER A 96 8.25 8.50 -12.47
CA SER A 96 6.81 8.36 -12.21
C SER A 96 6.05 8.12 -13.50
N PRO A 97 4.91 7.42 -13.50
CA PRO A 97 4.04 7.35 -14.66
C PRO A 97 3.42 8.73 -14.96
N SER A 98 2.80 8.87 -16.16
CA SER A 98 2.01 10.06 -16.49
C SER A 98 0.85 10.24 -15.49
N ASN A 99 0.53 11.48 -15.15
CA ASN A 99 -0.65 11.79 -14.33
C ASN A 99 -1.98 11.53 -15.06
N GLN A 100 -1.95 11.48 -16.41
CA GLN A 100 -3.11 11.10 -17.21
C GLN A 100 -3.08 9.61 -17.50
N GLN A 101 -4.03 8.87 -16.92
CA GLN A 101 -4.14 7.43 -17.08
C GLN A 101 -5.47 7.05 -17.74
N SER A 102 -5.46 6.04 -18.61
CA SER A 102 -6.72 5.49 -19.14
C SER A 102 -7.52 4.85 -18.03
N ALA A 103 -8.79 5.25 -17.90
CA ALA A 103 -9.79 4.62 -17.04
C ALA A 103 -10.68 3.63 -17.80
N LYS A 104 -10.22 3.09 -18.94
CA LYS A 104 -10.96 2.15 -19.79
C LYS A 104 -10.20 0.87 -20.01
N GLY A 105 -10.97 -0.19 -20.18
CA GLY A 105 -10.47 -1.50 -20.55
C GLY A 105 -9.96 -2.34 -19.38
N VAL A 106 -9.71 -3.58 -19.70
CA VAL A 106 -9.21 -4.61 -18.78
C VAL A 106 -7.82 -5.01 -19.23
N GLN A 107 -6.89 -5.12 -18.27
CA GLN A 107 -5.55 -5.65 -18.49
C GLN A 107 -5.41 -7.03 -17.86
N THR A 108 -4.61 -7.88 -18.48
CA THR A 108 -4.08 -9.07 -17.82
C THR A 108 -2.73 -8.72 -17.22
N MET A 109 -2.59 -8.88 -15.91
CA MET A 109 -1.31 -8.88 -15.22
C MET A 109 -0.78 -10.31 -15.20
N THR A 110 0.44 -10.52 -15.68
CA THR A 110 1.15 -11.80 -15.62
C THR A 110 2.38 -11.64 -14.75
N ILE A 111 2.48 -12.44 -13.70
CA ILE A 111 3.64 -12.53 -12.80
C ILE A 111 4.31 -13.87 -13.12
N ASP A 112 5.38 -13.86 -13.92
CA ASP A 112 6.17 -15.07 -14.16
C ASP A 112 7.10 -15.31 -12.98
N THR A 113 6.97 -16.47 -12.36
CA THR A 113 7.75 -16.84 -11.19
C THR A 113 8.64 -18.06 -11.45
N ASN A 114 9.59 -18.31 -10.55
CA ASN A 114 10.40 -19.54 -10.56
C ASN A 114 9.55 -20.81 -10.39
N LEU A 115 8.30 -20.69 -9.95
CA LEU A 115 7.38 -21.81 -9.69
C LEU A 115 6.29 -21.94 -10.75
N GLY A 116 6.20 -20.98 -11.68
CA GLY A 116 5.19 -20.91 -12.72
C GLY A 116 4.46 -19.56 -12.74
N PRO A 117 3.63 -19.29 -13.74
CA PRO A 117 2.94 -18.02 -13.90
C PRO A 117 1.74 -17.90 -12.95
N ILE A 118 1.53 -16.67 -12.47
CA ILE A 118 0.30 -16.25 -11.80
C ILE A 118 -0.30 -15.16 -12.69
N THR A 119 -1.58 -15.28 -13.03
CA THR A 119 -2.27 -14.31 -13.87
C THR A 119 -3.43 -13.67 -13.13
N ALA A 120 -3.69 -12.40 -13.41
CA ALA A 120 -4.81 -11.66 -12.82
C ALA A 120 -5.47 -10.71 -13.81
N LYS A 121 -6.76 -10.48 -13.61
CA LYS A 121 -7.55 -9.47 -14.30
C LYS A 121 -7.47 -8.17 -13.52
N VAL A 122 -7.10 -7.07 -14.19
CA VAL A 122 -7.06 -5.70 -13.65
C VAL A 122 -8.01 -4.83 -14.46
N ASP A 123 -9.05 -4.29 -13.83
CA ASP A 123 -10.04 -3.41 -14.46
C ASP A 123 -9.64 -1.95 -14.24
N ARG A 124 -9.21 -1.28 -15.31
CA ARG A 124 -8.75 0.11 -15.24
C ARG A 124 -9.85 1.10 -14.88
N SER A 125 -11.11 0.75 -15.05
CA SER A 125 -12.21 1.64 -14.62
C SER A 125 -12.31 1.77 -13.11
N LEU A 126 -11.78 0.79 -12.37
CA LEU A 126 -11.78 0.74 -10.91
C LEU A 126 -10.47 1.26 -10.31
N VAL A 127 -9.35 1.08 -10.99
CA VAL A 127 -8.01 1.38 -10.47
C VAL A 127 -7.10 2.02 -11.54
N PRO A 128 -7.54 3.10 -12.20
CA PRO A 128 -6.78 3.68 -13.29
C PRO A 128 -5.35 4.08 -12.89
N CYS A 129 -5.19 4.69 -11.71
CA CYS A 129 -3.90 5.18 -11.25
C CYS A 129 -2.98 4.04 -10.80
N THR A 130 -3.50 3.07 -10.07
CA THR A 130 -2.72 1.90 -9.64
C THR A 130 -2.36 1.03 -10.84
N ALA A 131 -3.27 0.80 -11.79
CA ALA A 131 -2.98 0.07 -13.03
C ALA A 131 -1.94 0.79 -13.89
N GLY A 132 -2.01 2.13 -13.98
CA GLY A 132 -1.00 2.96 -14.65
C GLY A 132 0.37 2.85 -13.99
N SER A 133 0.42 2.86 -12.66
CA SER A 133 1.64 2.63 -11.89
C SER A 133 2.24 1.25 -12.19
N PHE A 134 1.44 0.18 -12.17
CA PHE A 134 1.93 -1.17 -12.45
C PHE A 134 2.41 -1.33 -13.88
N THR A 135 1.73 -0.73 -14.86
CA THR A 135 2.19 -0.71 -16.26
C THR A 135 3.57 -0.04 -16.38
N HIS A 136 3.72 1.15 -15.78
CA HIS A 136 5.00 1.87 -15.79
C HIS A 136 6.11 1.08 -15.10
N LEU A 137 5.85 0.51 -13.92
CA LEU A 137 6.85 -0.27 -13.18
C LEU A 137 7.25 -1.54 -13.93
N ALA A 138 6.29 -2.24 -14.55
CA ALA A 138 6.53 -3.41 -15.39
C ALA A 138 7.44 -3.07 -16.59
N GLU A 139 7.14 -2.00 -17.32
CA GLU A 139 7.96 -1.52 -18.46
C GLU A 139 9.41 -1.16 -18.04
N LYS A 140 9.65 -0.89 -16.77
CA LYS A 140 10.97 -0.56 -16.20
C LYS A 140 11.67 -1.77 -15.56
N ASN A 141 11.17 -2.99 -15.77
CA ASN A 141 11.69 -4.21 -15.14
C ASN A 141 11.87 -4.03 -13.62
N PHE A 142 10.88 -3.35 -13.02
CA PHE A 142 10.97 -2.96 -11.61
C PHE A 142 10.92 -4.15 -10.67
N PHE A 143 10.14 -5.16 -11.03
CA PHE A 143 9.87 -6.35 -10.24
C PHE A 143 10.81 -7.52 -10.52
N ASP A 144 11.70 -7.40 -11.54
CA ASP A 144 12.53 -8.51 -12.01
C ASP A 144 13.50 -9.01 -10.94
N ASN A 145 13.55 -10.32 -10.79
CA ASN A 145 14.37 -11.03 -9.83
C ASN A 145 14.10 -10.64 -8.36
N THR A 146 12.92 -10.09 -8.07
CA THR A 146 12.49 -9.79 -6.70
C THR A 146 11.77 -10.99 -6.08
N LYS A 147 11.79 -11.06 -4.74
CA LYS A 147 11.14 -12.14 -4.00
C LYS A 147 9.84 -11.67 -3.35
N CYS A 148 8.88 -12.59 -3.24
CA CYS A 148 7.78 -12.40 -2.31
C CYS A 148 8.32 -12.59 -0.89
N HIS A 149 8.46 -11.49 -0.18
CA HIS A 149 9.25 -11.41 1.06
C HIS A 149 8.49 -11.80 2.33
N ARG A 150 7.14 -11.89 2.25
CA ARG A 150 6.33 -12.22 3.44
C ARG A 150 5.19 -13.17 3.08
N LEU A 151 5.06 -14.23 3.86
CA LEU A 151 3.94 -15.15 3.86
C LEU A 151 3.28 -15.12 5.23
N VAL A 152 1.96 -15.10 5.28
CA VAL A 152 1.19 -15.24 6.53
C VAL A 152 0.23 -16.41 6.37
N THR A 153 0.31 -17.36 7.30
CA THR A 153 -0.44 -18.61 7.29
C THR A 153 -1.45 -18.70 8.42
N GLU A 154 -1.42 -17.78 9.38
CA GLU A 154 -2.32 -17.72 10.53
C GLU A 154 -3.02 -16.36 10.63
N GLY A 155 -4.29 -16.37 10.97
CA GLY A 155 -5.13 -15.18 11.02
C GLY A 155 -5.55 -14.71 9.63
N ILE A 156 -4.66 -14.04 8.90
CA ILE A 156 -4.83 -13.71 7.48
C ILE A 156 -4.01 -14.66 6.61
N LYS A 157 -4.44 -14.88 5.37
CA LYS A 157 -3.79 -15.80 4.42
C LYS A 157 -3.34 -15.04 3.20
N VAL A 158 -2.11 -14.50 3.26
CA VAL A 158 -1.56 -13.62 2.23
C VAL A 158 -0.11 -13.95 1.89
N LEU A 159 0.23 -13.82 0.61
CA LEU A 159 1.61 -13.79 0.11
C LEU A 159 1.90 -12.38 -0.38
N GLN A 160 2.87 -11.69 0.22
CA GLN A 160 3.22 -10.30 -0.10
C GLN A 160 4.50 -10.22 -0.90
N CYS A 161 4.46 -9.43 -1.97
CA CYS A 161 5.51 -9.26 -2.99
C CYS A 161 5.67 -7.77 -3.34
N GLY A 162 6.51 -7.46 -4.33
CA GLY A 162 6.59 -6.13 -4.95
C GLY A 162 7.58 -5.17 -4.32
N ASP A 163 8.45 -5.65 -3.42
CA ASP A 163 9.60 -4.90 -2.94
C ASP A 163 10.78 -5.06 -3.94
N PRO A 164 11.23 -3.96 -4.60
CA PRO A 164 12.32 -4.02 -5.57
C PRO A 164 13.68 -4.33 -4.94
N SER A 165 13.79 -4.17 -3.63
CA SER A 165 15.02 -4.45 -2.89
C SER A 165 15.13 -5.90 -2.41
N ALA A 166 14.03 -6.65 -2.35
CA ALA A 166 14.00 -8.05 -1.92
C ALA A 166 14.57 -8.99 -3.01
N THR A 167 15.89 -8.96 -3.21
CA THR A 167 16.61 -9.67 -4.28
C THR A 167 17.76 -10.50 -3.74
N GLY A 168 18.34 -11.36 -4.59
CA GLY A 168 19.55 -12.16 -4.26
C GLY A 168 19.25 -13.33 -3.33
N ASN A 169 20.30 -13.91 -2.75
CA ASN A 169 20.18 -15.08 -1.88
C ASN A 169 19.89 -14.69 -0.43
N GLY A 170 19.09 -15.50 0.27
CA GLY A 170 18.73 -15.30 1.67
C GLY A 170 17.76 -14.13 1.89
N TRP A 171 17.52 -13.80 3.15
CA TRP A 171 16.60 -12.75 3.60
C TRP A 171 17.36 -11.65 4.34
N ARG A 172 16.89 -10.42 4.22
CA ARG A 172 17.49 -9.25 4.85
C ARG A 172 16.46 -8.56 5.76
N PRO A 173 16.89 -7.94 6.85
CA PRO A 173 15.99 -7.17 7.74
C PRO A 173 15.26 -6.00 7.02
N THR A 174 15.76 -5.60 5.84
CA THR A 174 15.21 -4.52 5.04
C THR A 174 14.21 -5.01 3.97
N ASP A 175 14.05 -6.32 3.79
CA ASP A 175 13.07 -6.87 2.84
C ASP A 175 11.66 -6.48 3.31
N GLY A 176 10.85 -5.95 2.40
CA GLY A 176 9.55 -5.36 2.69
C GLY A 176 9.57 -3.84 2.93
N GLN A 177 10.73 -3.19 2.85
CA GLN A 177 10.85 -1.73 3.03
C GLN A 177 11.03 -0.95 1.73
N GLY A 178 11.21 -1.64 0.61
CA GLY A 178 11.41 -1.06 -0.70
C GLY A 178 10.13 -0.62 -1.41
N GLY A 179 10.32 0.17 -2.46
CA GLY A 179 9.23 0.65 -3.30
C GLY A 179 9.73 1.65 -4.34
N PRO A 180 8.84 2.24 -5.15
CA PRO A 180 9.18 3.29 -6.09
C PRO A 180 9.43 4.63 -5.40
N SER A 181 9.99 5.58 -6.13
CA SER A 181 10.27 6.94 -5.65
C SER A 181 9.01 7.82 -5.50
N TYR A 182 7.84 7.24 -5.58
CA TYR A 182 6.55 7.92 -5.39
C TYR A 182 5.58 7.07 -4.57
N ARG A 183 4.50 7.72 -4.16
CA ARG A 183 3.35 7.09 -3.50
C ARG A 183 2.07 7.59 -4.14
N LEU A 184 1.01 6.77 -4.08
CA LEU A 184 -0.31 7.12 -4.62
C LEU A 184 -1.41 6.90 -3.57
N PRO A 185 -2.51 7.66 -3.67
CA PRO A 185 -3.70 7.44 -2.86
C PRO A 185 -4.33 6.07 -3.14
N GLU A 186 -5.10 5.60 -2.18
CA GLU A 186 -5.89 4.39 -2.32
C GLU A 186 -7.04 4.59 -3.30
N GLU A 187 -7.31 3.57 -4.12
CA GLU A 187 -8.45 3.46 -5.04
C GLU A 187 -9.25 2.20 -4.71
N ASN A 188 -10.49 2.07 -5.22
CA ASN A 188 -11.27 0.83 -5.19
C ASN A 188 -11.24 0.10 -3.83
N LEU A 189 -11.49 0.86 -2.74
CA LEU A 189 -11.55 0.27 -1.41
C LEU A 189 -12.84 -0.57 -1.27
N PRO A 190 -12.78 -1.82 -0.79
CA PRO A 190 -13.93 -2.74 -0.74
C PRO A 190 -14.81 -2.49 0.51
N THR A 191 -15.24 -1.24 0.72
CA THR A 191 -15.99 -0.82 1.91
C THR A 191 -17.38 -1.42 2.02
N ASP A 192 -17.97 -1.81 0.89
CA ASP A 192 -19.29 -2.40 0.75
C ASP A 192 -19.27 -3.94 0.67
N LYS A 193 -18.10 -4.56 0.58
CA LYS A 193 -17.94 -6.01 0.41
C LYS A 193 -17.78 -6.76 1.73
N ARG A 194 -18.25 -8.00 1.77
CA ARG A 194 -18.13 -8.91 2.91
C ARG A 194 -17.90 -10.34 2.41
N PRO A 195 -16.72 -10.96 2.63
CA PRO A 195 -15.51 -10.33 3.18
C PRO A 195 -14.94 -9.28 2.22
N PRO A 196 -14.19 -8.29 2.75
CA PRO A 196 -13.59 -7.25 1.89
C PRO A 196 -12.61 -7.83 0.88
N TYR A 197 -11.81 -8.80 1.28
CA TYR A 197 -10.78 -9.43 0.47
C TYR A 197 -11.01 -10.95 0.40
N PRO A 198 -11.89 -11.41 -0.49
CA PRO A 198 -12.06 -12.85 -0.69
C PRO A 198 -10.82 -13.48 -1.32
N GLU A 199 -10.74 -14.80 -1.23
CA GLU A 199 -9.70 -15.60 -1.90
C GLU A 199 -9.59 -15.24 -3.39
N GLY A 200 -8.36 -15.13 -3.88
CA GLY A 200 -8.04 -14.76 -5.27
C GLY A 200 -7.91 -13.25 -5.50
N VAL A 201 -8.16 -12.39 -4.50
CA VAL A 201 -7.92 -10.96 -4.63
C VAL A 201 -6.42 -10.66 -4.57
N ILE A 202 -5.97 -9.71 -5.43
CA ILE A 202 -4.70 -9.02 -5.28
C ILE A 202 -5.00 -7.62 -4.76
N ALA A 203 -4.39 -7.22 -3.65
CA ALA A 203 -4.54 -5.90 -3.09
C ALA A 203 -3.19 -5.24 -2.79
N MET A 204 -3.18 -3.91 -2.76
CA MET A 204 -1.97 -3.13 -2.52
C MET A 204 -1.65 -3.06 -1.04
N ALA A 205 -0.40 -3.28 -0.69
CA ALA A 205 0.09 -3.00 0.65
C ALA A 205 0.34 -1.49 0.83
N ASN A 206 0.09 -1.00 2.04
CA ASN A 206 0.42 0.36 2.46
C ASN A 206 0.97 0.38 3.89
N SER A 207 1.42 1.53 4.36
CA SER A 207 2.00 1.68 5.71
C SER A 207 0.95 1.95 6.80
N GLY A 208 -0.33 1.83 6.49
CA GLY A 208 -1.44 2.24 7.38
C GLY A 208 -1.68 3.75 7.41
N GLN A 209 -0.95 4.53 6.61
CA GLN A 209 -1.20 5.96 6.41
C GLN A 209 -1.86 6.18 5.05
N PRO A 210 -2.87 7.06 4.95
CA PRO A 210 -3.46 7.41 3.67
C PRO A 210 -2.42 7.91 2.67
N GLY A 211 -2.55 7.49 1.41
CA GLY A 211 -1.65 7.90 0.33
C GLY A 211 -0.24 7.31 0.43
N SER A 212 -0.07 6.19 1.13
CA SER A 212 1.23 5.52 1.29
C SER A 212 1.40 4.29 0.39
N THR A 213 0.46 4.03 -0.51
CA THR A 213 0.54 2.93 -1.46
C THR A 213 1.74 3.11 -2.40
N GLY A 214 2.52 2.04 -2.60
CA GLY A 214 3.69 2.00 -3.48
C GLY A 214 3.59 0.90 -4.53
N SER A 215 4.60 0.01 -4.58
CA SER A 215 4.64 -1.15 -5.47
C SER A 215 4.30 -2.47 -4.80
N GLN A 216 4.29 -2.51 -3.48
CA GLN A 216 4.05 -3.77 -2.78
C GLN A 216 2.58 -4.16 -2.83
N PHE A 217 2.34 -5.44 -3.07
CA PHE A 217 1.01 -6.02 -3.16
C PHE A 217 0.97 -7.37 -2.44
N PHE A 218 -0.22 -7.81 -2.11
CA PHE A 218 -0.42 -9.15 -1.54
C PHE A 218 -1.52 -9.90 -2.27
N ILE A 219 -1.33 -11.21 -2.38
CA ILE A 219 -2.27 -12.17 -2.94
C ILE A 219 -2.98 -12.84 -1.77
N VAL A 220 -4.31 -12.74 -1.75
CA VAL A 220 -5.16 -13.40 -0.77
C VAL A 220 -5.43 -14.83 -1.24
N TYR A 221 -4.93 -15.84 -0.50
CA TYR A 221 -5.09 -17.25 -0.87
C TYR A 221 -6.04 -18.04 0.05
N GLY A 222 -6.76 -17.35 0.92
CA GLY A 222 -7.77 -17.89 1.82
C GLY A 222 -8.38 -16.80 2.71
N ASP A 223 -9.25 -17.17 3.63
CA ASP A 223 -9.96 -16.24 4.52
C ASP A 223 -8.99 -15.29 5.22
N SER A 224 -9.27 -14.00 5.06
CA SER A 224 -8.41 -12.92 5.54
C SER A 224 -9.28 -11.78 6.07
N PRO A 225 -9.54 -11.73 7.39
CA PRO A 225 -10.33 -10.67 8.02
C PRO A 225 -9.51 -9.38 8.13
N LEU A 226 -9.32 -8.71 6.98
CA LEU A 226 -8.65 -7.42 6.88
C LEU A 226 -9.68 -6.29 6.83
N ASP A 227 -9.33 -5.15 7.44
CA ASP A 227 -10.09 -3.92 7.28
C ASP A 227 -10.02 -3.42 5.82
N PRO A 228 -11.10 -2.80 5.28
CA PRO A 228 -11.18 -2.35 3.89
C PRO A 228 -10.33 -1.10 3.60
N ALA A 229 -9.03 -1.17 3.90
CA ALA A 229 -8.08 -0.06 3.82
C ALA A 229 -7.03 -0.20 2.70
N TYR A 230 -7.15 -1.24 1.86
CA TYR A 230 -6.17 -1.57 0.83
C TYR A 230 -6.83 -1.55 -0.54
N THR A 231 -6.21 -0.87 -1.51
CA THR A 231 -6.68 -0.86 -2.91
C THR A 231 -6.79 -2.29 -3.46
N VAL A 232 -7.95 -2.69 -3.93
CA VAL A 232 -8.13 -3.94 -4.68
C VAL A 232 -7.63 -3.71 -6.10
N LEU A 233 -6.44 -4.20 -6.42
CA LEU A 233 -5.82 -4.08 -7.74
C LEU A 233 -6.51 -4.97 -8.78
N GLY A 234 -6.81 -6.21 -8.41
CA GLY A 234 -7.40 -7.16 -9.35
C GLY A 234 -7.76 -8.50 -8.74
N THR A 235 -8.10 -9.44 -9.61
CA THR A 235 -8.49 -10.79 -9.21
C THR A 235 -7.69 -11.82 -10.00
N ILE A 236 -7.16 -12.83 -9.32
CA ILE A 236 -6.42 -13.96 -9.91
C ILE A 236 -7.32 -14.72 -10.87
N THR A 237 -6.78 -15.01 -12.04
CA THR A 237 -7.42 -15.83 -13.09
C THR A 237 -6.68 -17.15 -13.32
N GLY A 238 -5.45 -17.28 -12.83
CA GLY A 238 -4.66 -18.51 -12.89
C GLY A 238 -3.49 -18.49 -11.91
N GLY A 239 -3.04 -19.66 -11.48
CA GLY A 239 -1.85 -19.81 -10.62
C GLY A 239 -2.11 -19.65 -9.11
N LEU A 240 -3.35 -19.54 -8.63
CA LEU A 240 -3.64 -19.45 -7.20
C LEU A 240 -3.21 -20.71 -6.43
N ASP A 241 -3.31 -21.89 -7.05
CA ASP A 241 -2.88 -23.15 -6.45
C ASP A 241 -1.37 -23.16 -6.16
N LEU A 242 -0.57 -22.49 -7.00
CA LEU A 242 0.86 -22.31 -6.77
C LEU A 242 1.09 -21.54 -5.45
N VAL A 243 0.33 -20.46 -5.19
CA VAL A 243 0.41 -19.69 -3.94
C VAL A 243 0.00 -20.56 -2.75
N LYS A 244 -1.05 -21.37 -2.90
CA LYS A 244 -1.49 -22.31 -1.85
C LYS A 244 -0.43 -23.38 -1.57
N ASP A 245 0.30 -23.85 -2.58
CA ASP A 245 1.39 -24.80 -2.38
C ASP A 245 2.61 -24.18 -1.68
N VAL A 246 2.89 -22.90 -1.94
CA VAL A 246 3.88 -22.15 -1.17
C VAL A 246 3.44 -22.05 0.30
N ALA A 247 2.16 -21.73 0.53
CA ALA A 247 1.60 -21.62 1.88
C ALA A 247 1.65 -22.95 2.67
N LYS A 248 1.46 -24.11 2.01
CA LYS A 248 1.61 -25.44 2.63
C LYS A 248 3.03 -25.71 3.15
N ALA A 249 4.05 -25.14 2.50
CA ALA A 249 5.43 -25.22 2.98
C ALA A 249 5.69 -24.37 4.23
N GLY A 250 4.82 -23.40 4.49
CA GLY A 250 4.88 -22.51 5.64
C GLY A 250 5.90 -21.37 5.52
N ASP A 251 6.00 -20.60 6.57
CA ASP A 251 6.94 -19.48 6.72
C ASP A 251 7.93 -19.76 7.88
N ASP A 252 8.93 -18.92 8.03
CA ASP A 252 9.97 -19.04 9.05
C ASP A 252 9.64 -18.29 10.37
N GLY A 253 8.49 -17.63 10.46
CA GLY A 253 8.04 -16.89 11.63
C GLY A 253 8.81 -15.59 11.91
N ALA A 254 9.65 -15.12 10.99
CA ALA A 254 10.51 -13.94 11.22
C ALA A 254 9.75 -12.67 11.61
N PHE A 255 8.48 -12.54 11.21
CA PHE A 255 7.63 -11.38 11.50
C PHE A 255 6.54 -11.63 12.56
N ALA A 256 6.59 -12.76 13.26
CA ALA A 256 5.55 -13.17 14.23
C ALA A 256 5.26 -12.13 15.32
N GLN A 257 6.28 -11.39 15.76
CA GLN A 257 6.17 -10.35 16.78
C GLN A 257 5.84 -8.94 16.22
N GLN A 258 5.62 -8.82 14.91
CA GLN A 258 5.38 -7.55 14.20
C GLN A 258 4.08 -7.62 13.38
N ALA A 259 4.21 -7.86 12.09
CA ALA A 259 3.11 -7.90 11.14
C ALA A 259 2.51 -9.32 10.97
N GLY A 260 3.06 -10.31 11.64
CA GLY A 260 2.69 -11.72 11.53
C GLY A 260 3.33 -12.44 10.35
N GLY A 261 3.41 -13.77 10.44
CA GLY A 261 4.06 -14.62 9.44
C GLY A 261 5.58 -14.51 9.41
N GLY A 262 6.16 -14.78 8.27
CA GLY A 262 7.61 -14.76 8.05
C GLY A 262 7.94 -14.84 6.56
N HIS A 263 9.19 -15.15 6.25
CA HIS A 263 9.60 -15.41 4.87
C HIS A 263 9.09 -16.79 4.45
N PRO A 264 8.60 -16.95 3.19
CA PRO A 264 8.16 -18.25 2.71
C PRO A 264 9.32 -19.24 2.67
N LYS A 265 9.15 -20.42 3.26
CA LYS A 265 10.15 -21.52 3.20
C LYS A 265 10.39 -22.02 1.77
N LYS A 266 9.36 -21.91 0.92
CA LYS A 266 9.47 -22.14 -0.52
C LYS A 266 9.53 -20.77 -1.19
N GLU A 267 10.74 -20.34 -1.59
CA GLU A 267 10.92 -19.02 -2.20
C GLU A 267 10.10 -18.87 -3.48
N VAL A 268 9.46 -17.71 -3.60
CA VAL A 268 8.79 -17.25 -4.82
C VAL A 268 9.60 -16.06 -5.36
N ILE A 269 10.21 -16.25 -6.52
CA ILE A 269 10.99 -15.21 -7.22
C ILE A 269 10.20 -14.79 -8.45
N ILE A 270 9.89 -13.51 -8.54
CA ILE A 270 9.29 -12.89 -9.73
C ILE A 270 10.42 -12.74 -10.75
N LYS A 271 10.35 -13.47 -11.85
CA LYS A 271 11.31 -13.36 -12.95
C LYS A 271 10.99 -12.14 -13.81
N ASP A 272 9.69 -11.94 -14.04
CA ASP A 272 9.13 -10.84 -14.82
C ASP A 272 7.69 -10.56 -14.37
N LEU A 273 7.26 -9.31 -14.48
CA LEU A 273 5.87 -8.92 -14.33
C LEU A 273 5.46 -8.05 -15.51
N THR A 274 4.43 -8.46 -16.23
CA THR A 274 3.91 -7.74 -17.38
C THR A 274 2.45 -7.32 -17.20
N MET A 275 2.09 -6.20 -17.84
CA MET A 275 0.71 -5.74 -17.97
C MET A 275 0.36 -5.73 -19.46
N SER A 276 -0.70 -6.45 -19.86
CA SER A 276 -1.15 -6.42 -21.25
C SER A 276 -1.65 -5.02 -21.66
N ASN A 277 -1.77 -4.76 -22.95
CA ASN A 277 -2.52 -3.60 -23.41
C ASN A 277 -3.99 -3.72 -22.93
N PRO A 278 -4.64 -2.60 -22.53
CA PRO A 278 -6.05 -2.60 -22.17
C PRO A 278 -6.93 -3.13 -23.31
N GLN A 279 -7.88 -4.02 -22.98
CA GLN A 279 -8.85 -4.58 -23.90
C GLN A 279 -10.26 -4.12 -23.53
N GLY A 280 -11.09 -3.71 -24.47
CA GLY A 280 -12.49 -3.28 -24.29
C GLY A 280 -12.71 -1.79 -24.40
#